data_a93555ce0adfef9848c617d616e35345
#
_entry.id   a93555ce0adfef9848c617d616e35345
#
_cell.length_a   1.000
_cell.length_b   1.000
_cell.length_c   1.000
_cell.angle_alpha   90.00
_cell.angle_beta   90.00
_cell.angle_gamma   90.00
#
_symmetry.space_group_name_H-M   'P 1'
#
loop_
_entity.id
_entity.type
_entity.pdbx_description
1 polymer ?
#
loop_
_entity_poly.entity_id
_entity_poly.type
_entity_poly.pdbx_seq_one_letter_code
_entity_poly.pdbx_strand_id
1 'polypeptide(L)'
;MKFLKKLNKLKLAFITGATKGIGRSTAISFANAGWDLILLSRNMDLMEKLKSELLTTKSKINLVKCDLSKPLEIEHCVKRVIKKYGCPSVLINNAGCAFNGPLVE
;
A
#
# COMPACT_ATOMS: atom_id res chain seq x y z
N MET A 1 -23.26 1.63 -14.05
CA MET A 1 -22.66 0.83 -15.10
C MET A 1 -21.51 -0.01 -14.57
N LYS A 2 -21.55 -1.28 -14.86
CA LYS A 2 -20.54 -2.23 -14.33
C LYS A 2 -19.11 -1.87 -14.72
N PHE A 3 -18.92 -1.36 -15.93
CA PHE A 3 -17.60 -1.01 -16.42
C PHE A 3 -16.98 0.15 -15.62
N LEU A 4 -17.75 1.19 -15.35
CA LEU A 4 -17.29 2.35 -14.59
C LEU A 4 -16.99 1.96 -13.13
N LYS A 5 -17.79 1.08 -12.55
CA LYS A 5 -17.51 0.56 -11.21
C LYS A 5 -16.18 -0.20 -11.14
N LYS A 6 -15.87 -0.97 -12.19
CA LYS A 6 -14.58 -1.66 -12.28
C LYS A 6 -13.42 -0.68 -12.35
N LEU A 7 -13.55 0.39 -13.14
CA LEU A 7 -12.51 1.41 -13.25
C LEU A 7 -12.30 2.13 -11.93
N ASN A 8 -13.38 2.41 -11.19
CA ASN A 8 -13.28 3.05 -9.88
C ASN A 8 -12.57 2.17 -8.85
N LYS A 9 -12.61 0.86 -9.03
CA LYS A 9 -11.88 -0.07 -8.16
C LYS A 9 -10.38 -0.09 -8.42
N LEU A 10 -9.90 0.62 -9.45
CA LEU A 10 -8.48 0.71 -9.73
C LEU A 10 -7.74 1.75 -8.88
N LYS A 11 -8.46 2.46 -7.99
CA LYS A 11 -7.81 3.37 -7.04
C LYS A 11 -7.22 2.57 -5.88
N LEU A 12 -6.13 1.94 -6.16
CA LEU A 12 -5.38 1.12 -5.21
C LEU A 12 -3.95 1.62 -5.16
N ALA A 13 -3.47 1.94 -3.98
CA ALA A 13 -2.10 2.37 -3.77
C ALA A 13 -1.36 1.40 -2.87
N PHE A 14 -0.16 1.03 -3.27
CA PHE A 14 0.77 0.28 -2.43
C PHE A 14 1.73 1.29 -1.82
N ILE A 15 1.87 1.28 -0.50
CA ILE A 15 2.73 2.22 0.20
C ILE A 15 3.69 1.45 1.10
N THR A 16 4.98 1.61 0.86
CA THR A 16 6.01 1.05 1.73
C THR A 16 6.46 2.11 2.72
N GLY A 17 6.88 1.70 3.91
CA GLY A 17 7.34 2.63 4.92
C GLY A 17 6.27 3.61 5.38
N ALA A 18 5.02 3.17 5.44
CA ALA A 18 3.87 4.02 5.73
C ALA A 18 3.71 4.38 7.21
N THR A 19 4.51 3.79 8.08
CA THR A 19 4.30 3.95 9.53
C THR A 19 4.90 5.21 10.12
N LYS A 20 5.76 5.89 9.39
CA LYS A 20 6.46 7.09 9.87
C LYS A 20 6.54 8.18 8.81
N GLY A 21 6.61 9.43 9.27
CA GLY A 21 6.96 10.57 8.46
C GLY A 21 6.12 10.75 7.19
N ILE A 22 6.79 10.92 6.07
CA ILE A 22 6.15 11.17 4.77
C ILE A 22 5.26 10.01 4.35
N GLY A 23 5.70 8.77 4.60
CA GLY A 23 4.90 7.59 4.26
C GLY A 23 3.57 7.56 4.99
N ARG A 24 3.58 7.91 6.27
CA ARG A 24 2.37 7.98 7.07
C ARG A 24 1.44 9.08 6.57
N SER A 25 1.97 10.27 6.33
CA SER A 25 1.18 11.40 5.81
C SER A 25 0.58 11.07 4.44
N THR A 26 1.33 10.40 3.60
CA THR A 26 0.88 9.97 2.27
C THR A 26 -0.28 8.98 2.40
N ALA A 27 -0.15 7.98 3.28
CA ALA A 27 -1.21 7.00 3.50
C ALA A 27 -2.51 7.67 3.95
N ILE A 28 -2.40 8.61 4.88
CA ILE A 28 -3.57 9.37 5.36
C ILE A 28 -4.22 10.14 4.22
N SER A 29 -3.43 10.83 3.40
CA SER A 29 -3.95 11.59 2.27
C SER A 29 -4.69 10.72 1.26
N PHE A 30 -4.11 9.57 0.90
CA PHE A 30 -4.76 8.64 -0.03
C PHE A 30 -6.04 8.06 0.56
N ALA A 31 -6.03 7.69 1.83
CA ALA A 31 -7.23 7.15 2.49
C ALA A 31 -8.35 8.17 2.52
N ASN A 32 -8.03 9.43 2.85
CA ASN A 32 -9.02 10.51 2.85
C ASN A 32 -9.57 10.81 1.46
N ALA A 33 -8.78 10.54 0.43
CA ALA A 33 -9.22 10.69 -0.96
C ALA A 33 -10.01 9.49 -1.48
N GLY A 34 -10.24 8.48 -0.65
CA GLY A 34 -11.05 7.31 -1.01
C GLY A 34 -10.30 6.19 -1.69
N TRP A 35 -8.97 6.22 -1.67
CA TRP A 35 -8.16 5.15 -2.24
C TRP A 35 -8.09 3.95 -1.30
N ASP A 36 -8.15 2.77 -1.86
CA ASP A 36 -7.82 1.57 -1.12
C ASP A 36 -6.31 1.45 -0.99
N LEU A 37 -5.84 0.98 0.15
CA LEU A 37 -4.43 0.94 0.46
C LEU A 37 -3.94 -0.47 0.78
N ILE A 38 -2.75 -0.77 0.30
CA ILE A 38 -1.96 -1.90 0.79
C ILE A 38 -0.72 -1.28 1.43
N LEU A 39 -0.59 -1.48 2.73
CA LEU A 39 0.56 -0.97 3.49
C LEU A 39 1.55 -2.09 3.73
N LEU A 40 2.79 -1.87 3.32
CA LEU A 40 3.86 -2.85 3.48
C LEU A 40 4.88 -2.32 4.48
N SER A 41 5.13 -3.07 5.52
CA SER A 41 6.12 -2.74 6.54
C SER A 41 6.47 -3.98 7.35
N ARG A 42 7.60 -3.92 8.02
CA ARG A 42 7.99 -4.96 8.96
C ARG A 42 7.25 -4.83 10.29
N ASN A 43 6.85 -3.62 10.65
CA ASN A 43 6.24 -3.33 11.94
C ASN A 43 4.72 -3.39 11.87
N MET A 44 4.16 -4.56 12.18
CA MET A 44 2.71 -4.76 12.16
C MET A 44 1.99 -3.91 13.19
N ASP A 45 2.57 -3.71 14.36
CA ASP A 45 1.91 -2.93 15.42
C ASP A 45 1.67 -1.49 15.00
N LEU A 46 2.66 -0.86 14.37
CA LEU A 46 2.50 0.49 13.85
C LEU A 46 1.51 0.55 12.68
N MET A 47 1.51 -0.47 11.84
CA MET A 47 0.55 -0.53 10.74
C MET A 47 -0.88 -0.70 11.25
N GLU A 48 -1.08 -1.55 12.26
CA GLU A 48 -2.40 -1.71 12.88
C GLU A 48 -2.88 -0.42 13.52
N LYS A 49 -1.97 0.31 14.17
CA LYS A 49 -2.29 1.61 14.74
C LYS A 49 -2.74 2.60 13.67
N LEU A 50 -1.99 2.68 12.58
CA LEU A 50 -2.34 3.55 11.47
C LEU A 50 -3.69 3.17 10.86
N LYS A 51 -3.93 1.87 10.67
CA LYS A 51 -5.20 1.39 10.16
C LYS A 51 -6.35 1.80 11.06
N SER A 52 -6.16 1.71 12.39
CA SER A 52 -7.17 2.16 13.36
C SER A 52 -7.47 3.64 13.20
N GLU A 53 -6.46 4.46 12.99
CA GLU A 53 -6.63 5.90 12.78
C GLU A 53 -7.42 6.21 11.51
N LEU A 54 -7.42 5.30 10.54
CA LEU A 54 -8.06 5.49 9.24
C LEU A 54 -9.43 4.83 9.13
N LEU A 55 -9.98 4.32 10.24
CA LEU A 55 -11.29 3.66 10.24
C LEU A 55 -12.45 4.58 9.85
N THR A 56 -12.28 5.89 10.04
CA THR A 56 -13.29 6.87 9.64
C THR A 56 -13.33 7.12 8.14
N THR A 57 -12.33 6.68 7.41
CA THR A 57 -12.31 6.78 5.96
C THR A 57 -13.08 5.60 5.35
N LYS A 58 -13.52 5.76 4.11
CA LYS A 58 -14.19 4.67 3.39
C LYS A 58 -13.21 3.71 2.72
N SER A 59 -11.93 3.93 2.91
CA SER A 59 -10.88 3.13 2.28
C SER A 59 -10.76 1.76 2.92
N LYS A 60 -10.55 0.76 2.08
CA LYS A 60 -10.16 -0.57 2.54
C LYS A 60 -8.65 -0.56 2.71
N ILE A 61 -8.19 -0.95 3.89
CA ILE A 61 -6.78 -0.91 4.21
C ILE A 61 -6.32 -2.32 4.58
N ASN A 62 -5.39 -2.84 3.79
CA ASN A 62 -4.81 -4.15 4.00
C ASN A 62 -3.35 -4.01 4.39
N LEU A 63 -2.92 -4.82 5.33
CA LEU A 63 -1.58 -4.78 5.88
C LEU A 63 -0.81 -6.01 5.43
N VAL A 64 0.42 -5.79 4.95
CA VAL A 64 1.29 -6.89 4.54
C VAL A 64 2.63 -6.74 5.25
N LYS A 65 2.98 -7.75 6.05
CA LYS A 65 4.27 -7.76 6.69
C LYS A 65 5.35 -8.08 5.67
N CYS A 66 6.32 -7.21 5.56
CA CYS A 66 7.40 -7.36 4.60
C CYS A 66 8.66 -6.70 5.15
N ASP A 67 9.78 -7.43 5.11
CA ASP A 67 11.08 -6.87 5.46
C ASP A 67 11.64 -6.12 4.26
N LEU A 68 11.48 -4.80 4.28
CA LEU A 68 11.84 -3.94 3.16
C LEU A 68 13.36 -3.76 3.01
N SER A 69 14.17 -4.33 3.92
CA SER A 69 15.62 -4.35 3.78
C SER A 69 16.11 -5.50 2.88
N LYS A 70 15.22 -6.41 2.53
CA LYS A 70 15.56 -7.60 1.73
C LYS A 70 14.88 -7.53 0.37
N PRO A 71 15.62 -7.21 -0.71
CA PRO A 71 15.03 -7.03 -2.04
C PRO A 71 14.23 -8.22 -2.55
N LEU A 72 14.71 -9.44 -2.32
CA LEU A 72 13.99 -10.63 -2.76
C LEU A 72 12.69 -10.80 -2.02
N GLU A 73 12.65 -10.47 -0.74
CA GLU A 73 11.42 -10.54 0.04
C GLU A 73 10.39 -9.51 -0.42
N ILE A 74 10.86 -8.30 -0.76
CA ILE A 74 9.99 -7.27 -1.32
C ILE A 74 9.34 -7.79 -2.61
N GLU A 75 10.14 -8.36 -3.49
CA GLU A 75 9.64 -8.88 -4.77
C GLU A 75 8.58 -9.96 -4.55
N HIS A 76 8.84 -10.89 -3.66
CA HIS A 76 7.88 -11.95 -3.32
C HIS A 76 6.59 -11.38 -2.73
N CYS A 77 6.71 -10.42 -1.81
CA CYS A 77 5.56 -9.78 -1.20
C CYS A 77 4.71 -9.07 -2.24
N VAL A 78 5.35 -8.30 -3.11
CA VAL A 78 4.63 -7.52 -4.14
C VAL A 78 3.91 -8.45 -5.11
N LYS A 79 4.57 -9.50 -5.59
CA LYS A 79 3.94 -10.47 -6.48
C LYS A 79 2.72 -11.12 -5.84
N ARG A 80 2.84 -11.51 -4.59
CA ARG A 80 1.75 -12.14 -3.84
C ARG A 80 0.58 -11.17 -3.64
N VAL A 81 0.89 -9.92 -3.33
CA VAL A 81 -0.12 -8.88 -3.13
C VAL A 81 -0.84 -8.57 -4.44
N ILE A 82 -0.12 -8.45 -5.55
CA ILE A 82 -0.72 -8.22 -6.86
C ILE A 82 -1.67 -9.36 -7.23
N LYS A 83 -1.26 -10.58 -6.96
CA LYS A 83 -2.09 -11.76 -7.24
C LYS A 83 -3.39 -11.73 -6.45
N LYS A 84 -3.33 -11.29 -5.19
CA LYS A 84 -4.49 -11.29 -4.30
C LYS A 84 -5.39 -10.08 -4.48
N TYR A 85 -4.82 -8.89 -4.63
CA TYR A 85 -5.55 -7.62 -4.62
C TYR A 85 -5.61 -6.91 -5.96
N GLY A 86 -4.81 -7.33 -6.92
CA GLY A 86 -4.71 -6.66 -8.21
C GLY A 86 -3.52 -5.73 -8.30
N CYS A 87 -3.27 -5.22 -9.49
CA CYS A 87 -2.17 -4.30 -9.74
C CYS A 87 -2.50 -2.91 -9.21
N PRO A 88 -1.59 -2.26 -8.48
CA PRO A 88 -1.87 -0.92 -7.98
C PRO A 88 -1.82 0.11 -9.09
N SER A 89 -2.59 1.20 -8.92
CA SER A 89 -2.48 2.37 -9.78
C SER A 89 -1.27 3.22 -9.41
N VAL A 90 -0.87 3.16 -8.14
CA VAL A 90 0.26 3.94 -7.61
C VAL A 90 1.07 3.06 -6.66
N LEU A 91 2.38 3.15 -6.79
CA LEU A 91 3.30 2.56 -5.84
C LEU A 91 4.14 3.68 -5.23
N ILE A 92 4.07 3.81 -3.92
CA ILE A 92 4.85 4.81 -3.18
C ILE A 92 5.88 4.09 -2.31
N ASN A 93 7.14 4.28 -2.63
CA ASN A 93 8.24 3.64 -1.92
C ASN A 93 8.91 4.64 -0.98
N ASN A 94 8.54 4.59 0.29
CA ASN A 94 9.11 5.45 1.34
C ASN A 94 10.04 4.69 2.29
N ALA A 95 10.37 3.46 1.98
CA ALA A 95 11.11 2.61 2.92
C ALA A 95 12.61 2.90 2.96
N GLY A 96 13.11 3.82 2.15
CA GLY A 96 14.55 4.09 2.09
C GLY A 96 15.36 3.01 1.39
N CYS A 97 14.72 1.95 0.94
CA CYS A 97 15.37 0.93 0.15
C CYS A 97 15.29 1.28 -1.31
N ALA A 98 16.41 1.20 -2.01
CA ALA A 98 16.42 1.35 -3.44
C ALA A 98 15.68 0.18 -4.06
N PHE A 99 14.48 0.41 -4.53
CA PHE A 99 13.78 -0.54 -5.35
C PHE A 99 14.05 -0.16 -6.81
N ASN A 100 14.97 -0.89 -7.43
CA ASN A 100 15.35 -0.64 -8.81
C ASN A 100 14.64 -1.61 -9.72
N GLY A 101 13.46 -1.24 -10.16
CA GLY A 101 12.77 -2.10 -11.10
C GLY A 101 11.40 -1.57 -11.45
N PRO A 102 10.91 -1.89 -12.64
CA PRO A 102 9.57 -1.52 -13.04
C PRO A 102 8.55 -2.38 -12.33
N LEU A 103 8.17 -1.96 -11.13
CA LEU A 103 7.21 -2.70 -10.32
C LEU A 103 5.80 -2.59 -10.83
N VAL A 104 5.51 -1.51 -11.48
CA VAL A 104 4.13 -1.11 -11.71
C VAL A 104 3.81 -1.06 -13.20
N GLU A 105 4.55 -1.74 -13.97
CA GLU A 105 4.29 -1.77 -15.40
C GLU A 105 3.35 -2.86 -15.82
#